data_86420120110edc9b6bd6e32e01cdc609
#
_entry.id   86420120110edc9b6bd6e32e01cdc609
#
_cell.length_a   1.000
_cell.length_b   1.000
_cell.length_c   1.000
_cell.angle_alpha   90.00
_cell.angle_beta   90.00
_cell.angle_gamma   90.00
#
_symmetry.space_group_name_H-M   'P 1'
#
loop_
_entity.id
_entity.type
_entity.pdbx_description
1 polymer ?
#
loop_
_entity_poly.entity_id
_entity_poly.type
_entity_poly.pdbx_seq_one_letter_code
_entity_poly.pdbx_strand_id
1 'polypeptide(L)'
;MRLLQNTLLAFFLFFNLVCHAAVVDTVVTYSASMKKNIKAVVIVPDNYKTQKALPVVYLLHGYSDNYSGWLTKAKGFEKAVDQYNMIIVCPDGGFSSWYWDSPVDPSYQYETYVSTELVKWVDENYKTIKDRKARGITGLSMGGHGALYLALKHQDVFGTAGSMSGGVDTRPFPNNWEMTKRLGKYSEQPERWEKNTVINLLHLLTPNSLALIIDCGTEDFFYKVNEKLHEQLLYRNIPHDYLTRPGGHNWPYWYNAIQYQLLFMNNYFTRAK
;
A
#
# COMPACT_ATOMS: atom_id res chain seq x y z
N MET A 1 51.29 -48.32 35.28
CA MET A 1 50.97 -47.09 34.54
C MET A 1 49.73 -47.39 33.69
N ARG A 2 48.54 -46.91 34.12
CA ARG A 2 47.30 -47.06 33.35
C ARG A 2 46.97 -45.70 32.76
N LEU A 3 46.97 -45.60 31.43
CA LEU A 3 46.50 -44.41 30.72
C LEU A 3 44.96 -44.37 30.81
N LEU A 4 44.41 -43.34 31.41
CA LEU A 4 42.99 -43.01 31.27
C LEU A 4 42.80 -42.28 29.95
N GLN A 5 42.04 -42.89 29.03
CA GLN A 5 41.52 -42.23 27.83
C GLN A 5 40.24 -41.47 28.22
N ASN A 6 40.28 -40.16 28.26
CA ASN A 6 39.12 -39.29 28.37
C ASN A 6 38.48 -39.13 26.99
N THR A 7 37.36 -39.82 26.76
CA THR A 7 36.52 -39.62 25.58
C THR A 7 35.59 -38.44 25.83
N LEU A 8 35.89 -37.31 25.19
CA LEU A 8 35.03 -36.10 25.20
C LEU A 8 33.86 -36.34 24.24
N LEU A 9 32.66 -36.59 24.76
CA LEU A 9 31.44 -36.75 23.97
C LEU A 9 30.90 -35.35 23.68
N ALA A 10 31.12 -34.83 22.46
CA ALA A 10 30.58 -33.57 22.01
C ALA A 10 29.09 -33.76 21.66
N PHE A 11 28.19 -33.26 22.48
CA PHE A 11 26.75 -33.20 22.24
C PHE A 11 26.50 -32.09 21.24
N PHE A 12 26.33 -32.39 19.95
CA PHE A 12 25.79 -31.44 18.95
C PHE A 12 24.28 -31.28 19.17
N LEU A 13 23.88 -30.23 19.86
CA LEU A 13 22.51 -29.76 19.84
C LEU A 13 22.18 -29.24 18.45
N PHE A 14 21.51 -30.06 17.63
CA PHE A 14 20.87 -29.58 16.40
C PHE A 14 19.67 -28.69 16.81
N PHE A 15 19.90 -27.37 16.86
CA PHE A 15 18.81 -26.42 16.82
C PHE A 15 18.16 -26.53 15.43
N ASN A 16 17.03 -27.21 15.34
CA ASN A 16 16.15 -27.09 14.18
C ASN A 16 15.67 -25.63 14.13
N LEU A 17 16.33 -24.81 13.32
CA LEU A 17 15.81 -23.51 12.91
C LEU A 17 14.56 -23.79 12.06
N VAL A 18 13.40 -23.79 12.71
CA VAL A 18 12.13 -23.76 12.00
C VAL A 18 12.11 -22.42 11.25
N CYS A 19 12.32 -22.46 9.95
CA CYS A 19 12.21 -21.30 9.10
C CYS A 19 10.73 -20.95 9.01
N HIS A 20 10.27 -20.05 9.86
CA HIS A 20 8.93 -19.49 9.80
C HIS A 20 8.87 -18.55 8.61
N ALA A 21 7.85 -18.71 7.78
CA ALA A 21 7.60 -17.86 6.62
C ALA A 21 6.12 -17.47 6.60
N ALA A 22 5.87 -16.20 6.33
CA ALA A 22 4.53 -15.66 6.15
C ALA A 22 3.70 -16.52 5.19
N VAL A 23 2.43 -16.70 5.49
CA VAL A 23 1.50 -17.48 4.67
C VAL A 23 0.88 -16.57 3.62
N VAL A 24 0.96 -16.99 2.37
CA VAL A 24 0.45 -16.24 1.21
C VAL A 24 -0.76 -16.94 0.63
N ASP A 25 -1.91 -16.27 0.64
CA ASP A 25 -3.14 -16.74 0.04
C ASP A 25 -3.53 -15.89 -1.17
N THR A 26 -3.97 -16.54 -2.26
CA THR A 26 -4.66 -15.85 -3.35
C THR A 26 -6.15 -16.05 -3.21
N VAL A 27 -6.86 -14.97 -3.01
CA VAL A 27 -8.31 -14.98 -2.77
C VAL A 27 -9.04 -14.32 -3.93
N VAL A 28 -10.34 -14.63 -4.03
CA VAL A 28 -11.26 -14.00 -4.98
C VAL A 28 -12.34 -13.29 -4.17
N THR A 29 -12.47 -11.99 -4.38
CA THR A 29 -13.49 -11.15 -3.77
C THR A 29 -14.50 -10.72 -4.83
N TYR A 30 -15.77 -10.55 -4.45
CA TYR A 30 -16.79 -10.06 -5.36
C TYR A 30 -17.02 -8.56 -5.15
N SER A 31 -16.90 -7.79 -6.23
CA SER A 31 -17.29 -6.37 -6.21
C SER A 31 -18.73 -6.26 -6.69
N ALA A 32 -19.62 -5.82 -5.81
CA ALA A 32 -21.03 -5.60 -6.12
C ALA A 32 -21.20 -4.35 -7.01
N SER A 33 -20.39 -3.31 -6.77
CA SER A 33 -20.42 -2.08 -7.55
C SER A 33 -20.02 -2.30 -9.02
N MET A 34 -19.06 -3.22 -9.27
CA MET A 34 -18.59 -3.55 -10.62
C MET A 34 -19.19 -4.86 -11.16
N LYS A 35 -19.92 -5.61 -10.35
CA LYS A 35 -20.53 -6.93 -10.69
C LYS A 35 -19.52 -7.94 -11.23
N LYS A 36 -18.32 -7.99 -10.64
CA LYS A 36 -17.25 -8.89 -11.08
C LYS A 36 -16.43 -9.44 -9.92
N ASN A 37 -15.79 -10.59 -10.17
CA ASN A 37 -14.80 -11.15 -9.27
C ASN A 37 -13.45 -10.47 -9.46
N ILE A 38 -12.78 -10.15 -8.35
CA ILE A 38 -11.47 -9.49 -8.32
C ILE A 38 -10.55 -10.32 -7.45
N LYS A 39 -9.35 -10.60 -7.93
CA LYS A 39 -8.34 -11.32 -7.17
C LYS A 39 -7.61 -10.38 -6.22
N ALA A 40 -7.18 -10.94 -5.09
CA ALA A 40 -6.24 -10.28 -4.18
C ALA A 40 -5.27 -11.31 -3.60
N VAL A 41 -4.08 -10.88 -3.25
CA VAL A 41 -3.18 -11.64 -2.39
C VAL A 41 -3.36 -11.14 -0.97
N VAL A 42 -3.47 -12.06 -0.02
CA VAL A 42 -3.45 -11.77 1.41
C VAL A 42 -2.27 -12.48 2.04
N ILE A 43 -1.45 -11.75 2.75
CA ILE A 43 -0.25 -12.25 3.42
C ILE A 43 -0.45 -12.09 4.91
N VAL A 44 -0.37 -13.21 5.65
CA VAL A 44 -0.52 -13.24 7.10
C VAL A 44 0.73 -13.81 7.76
N PRO A 45 1.05 -13.44 9.01
CA PRO A 45 2.19 -14.00 9.75
C PRO A 45 2.11 -15.53 9.86
N ASP A 46 3.24 -16.20 9.91
CA ASP A 46 3.33 -17.66 10.08
C ASP A 46 2.51 -18.15 11.29
N ASN A 47 2.58 -17.45 12.39
CA ASN A 47 1.84 -17.75 13.62
C ASN A 47 0.39 -17.21 13.64
N TYR A 48 -0.15 -16.78 12.51
CA TYR A 48 -1.47 -16.11 12.38
C TYR A 48 -2.61 -16.86 13.08
N LYS A 49 -2.61 -18.21 13.01
CA LYS A 49 -3.69 -19.02 13.61
C LYS A 49 -3.84 -18.80 15.11
N THR A 50 -2.73 -18.54 15.82
CA THR A 50 -2.68 -18.32 17.28
C THR A 50 -2.80 -16.84 17.65
N GLN A 51 -2.73 -15.92 16.66
CA GLN A 51 -2.84 -14.50 16.91
C GLN A 51 -4.26 -14.06 17.26
N LYS A 52 -4.33 -12.93 17.99
CA LYS A 52 -5.53 -12.11 18.11
C LYS A 52 -5.70 -11.29 16.81
N ALA A 53 -6.57 -10.27 16.82
CA ALA A 53 -6.72 -9.37 15.70
C ALA A 53 -5.44 -8.56 15.44
N LEU A 54 -5.10 -8.37 14.16
CA LEU A 54 -3.88 -7.73 13.68
C LEU A 54 -4.20 -6.44 12.88
N PRO A 55 -3.27 -5.47 12.84
CA PRO A 55 -3.37 -4.36 11.91
C PRO A 55 -3.24 -4.85 10.47
N VAL A 56 -3.80 -4.08 9.52
CA VAL A 56 -3.79 -4.43 8.09
C VAL A 56 -3.28 -3.27 7.23
N VAL A 57 -2.45 -3.60 6.24
CA VAL A 57 -1.97 -2.68 5.21
C VAL A 57 -2.46 -3.12 3.85
N TYR A 58 -3.17 -2.24 3.14
CA TYR A 58 -3.54 -2.41 1.74
C TYR A 58 -2.40 -1.89 0.87
N LEU A 59 -1.83 -2.77 0.03
CA LEU A 59 -0.64 -2.49 -0.77
C LEU A 59 -1.00 -2.50 -2.25
N LEU A 60 -1.11 -1.32 -2.84
CA LEU A 60 -1.62 -1.10 -4.18
C LEU A 60 -0.52 -1.21 -5.25
N HIS A 61 -0.83 -1.87 -6.37
CA HIS A 61 0.08 -1.97 -7.52
C HIS A 61 0.00 -0.75 -8.45
N GLY A 62 0.98 -0.62 -9.36
CA GLY A 62 1.07 0.44 -10.36
C GLY A 62 0.26 0.14 -11.64
N TYR A 63 0.31 1.09 -12.60
CA TYR A 63 -0.28 0.94 -13.91
C TYR A 63 0.18 -0.35 -14.61
N SER A 64 -0.73 -1.03 -15.29
CA SER A 64 -0.51 -2.27 -16.02
C SER A 64 0.01 -3.49 -15.22
N ASP A 65 0.02 -3.40 -13.89
CA ASP A 65 0.34 -4.51 -13.00
C ASP A 65 -0.94 -5.17 -12.46
N ASN A 66 -0.83 -6.06 -11.47
CA ASN A 66 -1.94 -6.80 -10.88
C ASN A 66 -1.65 -7.19 -9.42
N TYR A 67 -2.59 -7.91 -8.79
CA TYR A 67 -2.52 -8.38 -7.40
C TYR A 67 -1.24 -9.15 -7.03
N SER A 68 -0.57 -9.79 -7.99
CA SER A 68 0.64 -10.61 -7.72
C SER A 68 1.96 -9.85 -7.93
N GLY A 69 1.91 -8.60 -8.44
CA GLY A 69 3.08 -7.84 -8.84
C GLY A 69 4.10 -7.64 -7.72
N TRP A 70 3.63 -7.35 -6.52
CA TRP A 70 4.49 -7.18 -5.35
C TRP A 70 5.24 -8.46 -4.99
N LEU A 71 4.57 -9.62 -4.97
CA LEU A 71 5.20 -10.91 -4.67
C LEU A 71 6.22 -11.33 -5.71
N THR A 72 5.95 -11.03 -6.98
CA THR A 72 6.80 -11.49 -8.08
C THR A 72 8.01 -10.62 -8.32
N LYS A 73 7.89 -9.30 -8.07
CA LYS A 73 8.90 -8.30 -8.43
C LYS A 73 9.65 -7.73 -7.23
N ALA A 74 9.08 -7.80 -6.02
CA ALA A 74 9.69 -7.35 -4.77
C ALA A 74 9.89 -8.50 -3.77
N LYS A 75 10.50 -9.59 -4.20
CA LYS A 75 10.68 -10.80 -3.40
C LYS A 75 11.34 -10.51 -2.05
N GLY A 76 10.76 -11.02 -0.99
CA GLY A 76 11.28 -10.89 0.37
C GLY A 76 10.62 -9.77 1.19
N PHE A 77 9.79 -8.90 0.58
CA PHE A 77 9.05 -7.88 1.34
C PHE A 77 8.04 -8.50 2.31
N GLU A 78 7.54 -9.69 2.00
CA GLU A 78 6.60 -10.44 2.81
C GLU A 78 7.15 -10.79 4.21
N LYS A 79 8.47 -10.79 4.41
CA LYS A 79 9.12 -10.96 5.72
C LYS A 79 8.71 -9.88 6.73
N ALA A 80 8.34 -8.69 6.24
CA ALA A 80 7.85 -7.62 7.09
C ALA A 80 6.53 -8.00 7.79
N VAL A 81 5.74 -8.92 7.23
CA VAL A 81 4.51 -9.43 7.82
C VAL A 81 4.80 -10.12 9.15
N ASP A 82 5.81 -11.00 9.18
CA ASP A 82 6.25 -11.66 10.41
C ASP A 82 6.95 -10.67 11.36
N GLN A 83 7.82 -9.80 10.82
CA GLN A 83 8.59 -8.84 11.59
C GLN A 83 7.72 -7.85 12.34
N TYR A 84 6.66 -7.35 11.70
CA TYR A 84 5.78 -6.30 12.26
C TYR A 84 4.44 -6.83 12.75
N ASN A 85 4.21 -8.12 12.62
CA ASN A 85 2.96 -8.78 13.03
C ASN A 85 1.71 -8.06 12.49
N MET A 86 1.64 -7.94 11.17
CA MET A 86 0.56 -7.29 10.43
C MET A 86 0.07 -8.16 9.27
N ILE A 87 -1.11 -7.85 8.74
CA ILE A 87 -1.64 -8.44 7.52
C ILE A 87 -1.34 -7.49 6.37
N ILE A 88 -0.92 -8.01 5.21
CA ILE A 88 -0.81 -7.23 3.97
C ILE A 88 -1.81 -7.77 2.95
N VAL A 89 -2.57 -6.86 2.32
CA VAL A 89 -3.56 -7.17 1.28
C VAL A 89 -3.15 -6.46 -0.01
N CYS A 90 -2.88 -7.23 -1.06
CA CYS A 90 -2.53 -6.72 -2.40
C CYS A 90 -3.70 -6.98 -3.35
N PRO A 91 -4.65 -6.05 -3.52
CA PRO A 91 -5.75 -6.24 -4.45
C PRO A 91 -5.31 -6.05 -5.89
N ASP A 92 -6.06 -6.67 -6.83
CA ASP A 92 -6.05 -6.24 -8.21
C ASP A 92 -6.79 -4.92 -8.33
N GLY A 93 -6.08 -3.87 -8.66
CA GLY A 93 -6.62 -2.53 -8.86
C GLY A 93 -7.08 -2.28 -10.29
N GLY A 94 -7.01 -3.30 -11.17
CA GLY A 94 -7.37 -3.20 -12.58
C GLY A 94 -6.39 -2.36 -13.40
N PHE A 95 -6.39 -2.63 -14.69
CA PHE A 95 -5.56 -1.89 -15.65
C PHE A 95 -6.02 -0.42 -15.74
N SER A 96 -5.16 0.54 -15.49
CA SER A 96 -5.46 1.97 -15.70
C SER A 96 -6.63 2.52 -14.85
N SER A 97 -6.95 1.91 -13.70
CA SER A 97 -8.07 2.38 -12.88
C SER A 97 -7.78 3.69 -12.14
N TRP A 98 -6.53 3.89 -11.78
CA TRP A 98 -6.07 4.97 -10.88
C TRP A 98 -6.78 4.94 -9.53
N TYR A 99 -7.45 3.82 -9.24
CA TYR A 99 -8.28 3.62 -8.05
C TYR A 99 -9.43 4.60 -7.91
N TRP A 100 -9.90 5.13 -9.05
CA TRP A 100 -11.08 5.99 -9.13
C TRP A 100 -12.38 5.18 -9.29
N ASP A 101 -13.48 5.79 -8.89
CA ASP A 101 -14.80 5.44 -9.42
C ASP A 101 -15.00 6.22 -10.71
N SER A 102 -14.92 5.51 -11.83
CA SER A 102 -15.00 6.15 -13.15
C SER A 102 -16.42 6.63 -13.44
N PRO A 103 -16.61 7.93 -13.76
CA PRO A 103 -17.88 8.43 -14.24
C PRO A 103 -18.17 8.06 -15.71
N VAL A 104 -17.21 7.43 -16.39
CA VAL A 104 -17.31 7.06 -17.82
C VAL A 104 -17.55 5.57 -17.98
N ASP A 105 -16.96 4.75 -17.12
CA ASP A 105 -17.00 3.29 -17.24
C ASP A 105 -17.44 2.65 -15.91
N PRO A 106 -18.70 2.18 -15.82
CA PRO A 106 -19.23 1.58 -14.58
C PRO A 106 -18.54 0.28 -14.17
N SER A 107 -17.73 -0.33 -15.03
CA SER A 107 -16.91 -1.50 -14.69
C SER A 107 -15.62 -1.14 -13.94
N TYR A 108 -15.40 0.16 -13.67
CA TYR A 108 -14.26 0.72 -12.95
C TYR A 108 -14.71 1.57 -11.75
N GLN A 109 -15.14 0.91 -10.68
CA GLN A 109 -15.52 1.54 -9.40
C GLN A 109 -14.52 1.10 -8.32
N TYR A 110 -13.25 1.46 -8.51
CA TYR A 110 -12.16 0.97 -7.67
C TYR A 110 -11.99 1.76 -6.36
N GLU A 111 -12.50 2.98 -6.27
CA GLU A 111 -12.61 3.70 -4.99
C GLU A 111 -13.57 2.96 -4.07
N THR A 112 -14.79 2.69 -4.53
CA THR A 112 -15.81 1.92 -3.78
C THR A 112 -15.29 0.52 -3.44
N TYR A 113 -14.67 -0.17 -4.41
CA TYR A 113 -14.17 -1.51 -4.18
C TYR A 113 -13.12 -1.55 -3.08
N VAL A 114 -12.06 -0.74 -3.16
CA VAL A 114 -10.93 -0.84 -2.20
C VAL A 114 -11.30 -0.29 -0.84
N SER A 115 -11.99 0.86 -0.77
CA SER A 115 -12.29 1.52 0.51
C SER A 115 -13.48 0.94 1.27
N THR A 116 -14.38 0.22 0.59
CA THR A 116 -15.61 -0.28 1.20
C THR A 116 -15.75 -1.80 1.06
N GLU A 117 -15.81 -2.31 -0.18
CA GLU A 117 -16.16 -3.72 -0.42
C GLU A 117 -15.03 -4.67 0.03
N LEU A 118 -13.78 -4.36 -0.35
CA LEU A 118 -12.61 -5.16 0.03
C LEU A 118 -12.31 -5.05 1.52
N VAL A 119 -12.39 -3.85 2.11
CA VAL A 119 -12.19 -3.66 3.56
C VAL A 119 -13.17 -4.50 4.36
N LYS A 120 -14.46 -4.44 4.00
CA LYS A 120 -15.49 -5.25 4.64
C LYS A 120 -15.19 -6.75 4.50
N TRP A 121 -14.87 -7.20 3.29
CA TRP A 121 -14.58 -8.61 3.02
C TRP A 121 -13.36 -9.09 3.83
N VAL A 122 -12.29 -8.31 3.89
CA VAL A 122 -11.08 -8.65 4.68
C VAL A 122 -11.41 -8.72 6.17
N ASP A 123 -12.17 -7.76 6.69
CA ASP A 123 -12.59 -7.73 8.09
C ASP A 123 -13.53 -8.88 8.50
N GLU A 124 -14.25 -9.47 7.55
CA GLU A 124 -15.13 -10.63 7.76
C GLU A 124 -14.37 -11.96 7.67
N ASN A 125 -13.29 -12.04 6.88
CA ASN A 125 -12.59 -13.28 6.58
C ASN A 125 -11.25 -13.43 7.32
N TYR A 126 -10.68 -12.33 7.84
CA TYR A 126 -9.40 -12.32 8.56
C TYR A 126 -9.54 -11.67 9.95
N LYS A 127 -8.64 -12.04 10.86
CA LYS A 127 -8.59 -11.47 12.22
C LYS A 127 -7.95 -10.07 12.19
N THR A 128 -8.68 -9.09 11.67
CA THR A 128 -8.24 -7.69 11.62
C THR A 128 -8.73 -6.89 12.83
N ILE A 129 -7.97 -5.88 13.24
CA ILE A 129 -8.45 -4.83 14.13
C ILE A 129 -9.32 -3.90 13.29
N LYS A 130 -10.66 -3.92 13.52
CA LYS A 130 -11.65 -3.17 12.76
C LYS A 130 -11.71 -1.69 13.16
N ASP A 131 -10.56 -1.05 13.17
CA ASP A 131 -10.39 0.36 13.50
C ASP A 131 -9.45 1.03 12.50
N ARG A 132 -9.77 2.26 12.09
CA ARG A 132 -8.90 3.05 11.21
C ARG A 132 -7.48 3.20 11.74
N LYS A 133 -7.30 3.24 13.05
CA LYS A 133 -6.00 3.33 13.73
C LYS A 133 -5.10 2.11 13.51
N ALA A 134 -5.68 1.01 13.07
CA ALA A 134 -4.96 -0.22 12.72
C ALA A 134 -5.05 -0.56 11.22
N ARG A 135 -5.45 0.42 10.39
CA ARG A 135 -5.61 0.22 8.94
C ARG A 135 -4.80 1.25 8.17
N GLY A 136 -3.85 0.76 7.38
CA GLY A 136 -3.00 1.57 6.51
C GLY A 136 -3.20 1.23 5.04
N ILE A 137 -2.80 2.15 4.18
CA ILE A 137 -2.83 1.98 2.72
C ILE A 137 -1.59 2.61 2.10
N THR A 138 -0.92 1.89 1.21
CA THR A 138 0.23 2.41 0.46
C THR A 138 0.29 1.77 -0.93
N GLY A 139 1.14 2.27 -1.80
CA GLY A 139 1.33 1.71 -3.13
C GLY A 139 2.37 2.45 -3.94
N LEU A 140 2.64 1.94 -5.14
CA LEU A 140 3.59 2.53 -6.07
C LEU A 140 2.90 3.17 -7.28
N SER A 141 3.42 4.28 -7.82
CA SER A 141 2.97 4.87 -9.07
C SER A 141 1.45 5.19 -9.07
N MET A 142 0.66 4.55 -9.95
CA MET A 142 -0.81 4.57 -9.90
C MET A 142 -1.34 4.17 -8.52
N GLY A 143 -0.73 3.16 -7.87
CA GLY A 143 -1.09 2.74 -6.52
C GLY A 143 -0.69 3.74 -5.44
N GLY A 144 0.39 4.49 -5.63
CA GLY A 144 0.79 5.59 -4.74
C GLY A 144 -0.20 6.76 -4.80
N HIS A 145 -0.68 7.09 -6.02
CA HIS A 145 -1.83 7.98 -6.21
C HIS A 145 -3.06 7.43 -5.49
N GLY A 146 -3.43 6.18 -5.78
CA GLY A 146 -4.63 5.56 -5.22
C GLY A 146 -4.62 5.52 -3.71
N ALA A 147 -3.49 5.20 -3.08
CA ALA A 147 -3.37 5.14 -1.64
C ALA A 147 -3.64 6.49 -0.97
N LEU A 148 -3.04 7.57 -1.47
CA LEU A 148 -3.31 8.92 -0.95
C LEU A 148 -4.73 9.38 -1.28
N TYR A 149 -5.18 9.18 -2.52
CA TYR A 149 -6.53 9.54 -2.96
C TYR A 149 -7.61 8.90 -2.08
N LEU A 150 -7.52 7.59 -1.86
CA LEU A 150 -8.48 6.85 -1.05
C LEU A 150 -8.41 7.27 0.43
N ALA A 151 -7.21 7.41 1.00
CA ALA A 151 -7.08 7.79 2.39
C ALA A 151 -7.57 9.22 2.67
N LEU A 152 -7.35 10.16 1.76
CA LEU A 152 -7.85 11.54 1.90
C LEU A 152 -9.37 11.60 1.91
N LYS A 153 -10.03 10.79 1.09
CA LYS A 153 -11.49 10.75 0.97
C LYS A 153 -12.17 9.87 2.02
N HIS A 154 -11.47 8.85 2.52
CA HIS A 154 -11.99 7.84 3.45
C HIS A 154 -11.17 7.81 4.75
N GLN A 155 -11.08 8.97 5.42
CA GLN A 155 -10.35 9.11 6.69
C GLN A 155 -11.01 8.36 7.86
N ASP A 156 -12.25 7.99 7.73
CA ASP A 156 -12.98 7.07 8.63
C ASP A 156 -12.52 5.62 8.48
N VAL A 157 -11.96 5.26 7.33
CA VAL A 157 -11.48 3.91 7.02
C VAL A 157 -9.99 3.75 7.29
N PHE A 158 -9.15 4.69 6.84
CA PHE A 158 -7.69 4.62 6.94
C PHE A 158 -7.14 5.63 7.95
N GLY A 159 -6.19 5.21 8.78
CA GLY A 159 -5.50 6.07 9.74
C GLY A 159 -4.10 6.49 9.29
N THR A 160 -3.50 5.74 8.37
CA THR A 160 -2.19 6.05 7.79
C THR A 160 -2.16 5.74 6.30
N ALA A 161 -1.48 6.58 5.54
CA ALA A 161 -1.32 6.40 4.11
C ALA A 161 0.11 6.70 3.65
N GLY A 162 0.54 5.97 2.62
CA GLY A 162 1.84 6.16 2.01
C GLY A 162 1.80 6.17 0.49
N SER A 163 2.83 6.76 -0.11
CA SER A 163 2.99 6.82 -1.56
C SER A 163 4.44 6.61 -1.95
N MET A 164 4.69 5.73 -2.90
CA MET A 164 5.98 5.53 -3.54
C MET A 164 5.88 5.96 -5.00
N SER A 165 6.58 7.01 -5.38
CA SER A 165 6.55 7.54 -6.77
C SER A 165 5.12 7.78 -7.28
N GLY A 166 4.22 8.30 -6.44
CA GLY A 166 2.81 8.44 -6.79
C GLY A 166 2.56 9.51 -7.85
N GLY A 167 1.61 9.25 -8.77
CA GLY A 167 1.11 10.25 -9.71
C GLY A 167 0.14 11.24 -9.04
N VAL A 168 0.63 11.98 -8.06
CA VAL A 168 -0.18 12.82 -7.15
C VAL A 168 -0.78 14.08 -7.80
N ASP A 169 -0.25 14.47 -8.95
CA ASP A 169 -0.85 15.43 -9.88
C ASP A 169 -0.81 14.83 -11.28
N THR A 170 -1.96 14.42 -11.81
CA THR A 170 -2.08 13.76 -13.12
C THR A 170 -2.31 14.75 -14.27
N ARG A 171 -2.62 16.00 -13.98
CA ARG A 171 -2.97 17.04 -14.98
C ARG A 171 -1.85 17.38 -15.95
N PRO A 172 -0.54 17.34 -15.59
CA PRO A 172 0.55 17.49 -16.55
C PRO A 172 0.65 16.37 -17.60
N PHE A 173 -0.08 15.25 -17.40
CA PHE A 173 0.02 14.03 -18.20
C PHE A 173 -1.34 13.60 -18.81
N PRO A 174 -2.13 14.50 -19.41
CA PRO A 174 -3.55 14.25 -19.69
C PRO A 174 -3.79 13.14 -20.73
N ASN A 175 -2.77 12.79 -21.52
CA ASN A 175 -2.87 11.79 -22.58
C ASN A 175 -2.18 10.45 -22.22
N ASN A 176 -1.66 10.32 -20.99
CA ASN A 176 -0.89 9.17 -20.59
C ASN A 176 -1.78 8.14 -19.86
N TRP A 177 -1.30 6.88 -19.79
CA TRP A 177 -1.84 5.80 -18.97
C TRP A 177 -3.36 5.59 -19.09
N GLU A 178 -3.92 5.90 -20.25
CA GLU A 178 -5.36 5.73 -20.56
C GLU A 178 -6.33 6.41 -19.57
N MET A 179 -5.87 7.42 -18.84
CA MET A 179 -6.71 8.12 -17.86
C MET A 179 -7.97 8.73 -18.48
N THR A 180 -7.89 9.14 -19.76
CA THR A 180 -9.05 9.64 -20.50
C THR A 180 -10.19 8.63 -20.61
N LYS A 181 -9.89 7.33 -20.60
CA LYS A 181 -10.91 6.27 -20.57
C LYS A 181 -11.66 6.21 -19.24
N ARG A 182 -11.10 6.79 -18.17
CA ARG A 182 -11.68 6.79 -16.82
C ARG A 182 -12.37 8.09 -16.48
N LEU A 183 -11.81 9.24 -16.90
CA LEU A 183 -12.31 10.57 -16.53
C LEU A 183 -12.89 11.37 -17.71
N GLY A 184 -12.69 10.91 -18.96
CA GLY A 184 -12.90 11.71 -20.17
C GLY A 184 -11.67 12.58 -20.46
N LYS A 185 -11.63 13.28 -21.61
CA LYS A 185 -10.51 14.14 -21.95
C LYS A 185 -10.42 15.33 -20.99
N TYR A 186 -9.22 15.69 -20.56
CA TYR A 186 -9.00 16.84 -19.69
C TYR A 186 -9.56 18.14 -20.25
N SER A 187 -9.37 18.39 -21.55
CA SER A 187 -9.88 19.57 -22.23
C SER A 187 -11.42 19.70 -22.26
N GLU A 188 -12.14 18.56 -22.12
CA GLU A 188 -13.60 18.49 -22.15
C GLU A 188 -14.22 18.38 -20.76
N GLN A 189 -13.47 17.81 -19.82
CA GLN A 189 -13.95 17.45 -18.47
C GLN A 189 -12.93 17.85 -17.38
N PRO A 190 -12.44 19.10 -17.35
CA PRO A 190 -11.37 19.49 -16.40
C PRO A 190 -11.76 19.28 -14.94
N GLU A 191 -13.02 19.54 -14.59
CA GLU A 191 -13.49 19.37 -13.20
C GLU A 191 -13.39 17.92 -12.70
N ARG A 192 -13.53 16.92 -13.58
CA ARG A 192 -13.37 15.52 -13.18
C ARG A 192 -11.93 15.24 -12.79
N TRP A 193 -10.97 15.81 -13.51
CA TRP A 193 -9.54 15.67 -13.21
C TRP A 193 -9.17 16.42 -11.94
N GLU A 194 -9.68 17.64 -11.78
CA GLU A 194 -9.45 18.43 -10.56
C GLU A 194 -9.93 17.71 -9.30
N LYS A 195 -11.13 17.12 -9.34
CA LYS A 195 -11.74 16.38 -8.22
C LYS A 195 -11.03 15.05 -7.90
N ASN A 196 -10.29 14.49 -8.86
CA ASN A 196 -9.63 13.20 -8.73
C ASN A 196 -8.09 13.30 -8.66
N THR A 197 -7.55 14.50 -8.46
CA THR A 197 -6.13 14.77 -8.32
C THR A 197 -5.76 14.96 -6.84
N VAL A 198 -4.82 14.15 -6.33
CA VAL A 198 -4.45 14.13 -4.90
C VAL A 198 -4.10 15.51 -4.36
N ILE A 199 -3.27 16.28 -5.06
CA ILE A 199 -2.83 17.60 -4.58
C ILE A 199 -3.98 18.59 -4.39
N ASN A 200 -5.09 18.40 -5.08
CA ASN A 200 -6.28 19.25 -4.93
C ASN A 200 -7.19 18.82 -3.75
N LEU A 201 -6.99 17.59 -3.22
CA LEU A 201 -7.77 17.06 -2.10
C LEU A 201 -7.18 17.42 -0.74
N LEU A 202 -6.07 18.13 -0.68
CA LEU A 202 -5.42 18.50 0.58
C LEU A 202 -6.29 19.37 1.51
N HIS A 203 -7.34 19.99 0.99
CA HIS A 203 -8.33 20.71 1.80
C HIS A 203 -9.16 19.79 2.71
N LEU A 204 -9.16 18.49 2.46
CA LEU A 204 -9.82 17.49 3.31
C LEU A 204 -8.99 17.15 4.56
N LEU A 205 -7.69 17.49 4.57
CA LEU A 205 -6.81 17.22 5.71
C LEU A 205 -6.91 18.29 6.79
N THR A 206 -6.90 17.83 8.02
CA THR A 206 -6.59 18.65 9.20
C THR A 206 -5.31 18.09 9.84
N PRO A 207 -4.55 18.88 10.63
CA PRO A 207 -3.36 18.36 11.30
C PRO A 207 -3.67 17.10 12.11
N ASN A 208 -2.85 16.06 11.90
CA ASN A 208 -2.98 14.74 12.56
C ASN A 208 -4.23 13.91 12.21
N SER A 209 -4.99 14.29 11.20
CA SER A 209 -6.13 13.47 10.74
C SER A 209 -5.68 12.16 10.06
N LEU A 210 -4.53 12.18 9.38
CA LEU A 210 -3.84 11.03 8.79
C LEU A 210 -2.34 11.09 9.11
N ALA A 211 -1.72 9.94 9.35
CA ALA A 211 -0.27 9.81 9.33
C ALA A 211 0.17 9.54 7.88
N LEU A 212 1.07 10.37 7.34
CA LEU A 212 1.45 10.36 5.93
C LEU A 212 2.94 10.12 5.73
N ILE A 213 3.29 9.26 4.76
CA ILE A 213 4.66 9.06 4.28
C ILE A 213 4.67 9.12 2.75
N ILE A 214 5.54 9.96 2.18
CA ILE A 214 5.70 10.18 0.75
C ILE A 214 7.15 9.89 0.39
N ASP A 215 7.37 9.08 -0.64
CA ASP A 215 8.70 8.66 -1.06
C ASP A 215 8.80 8.71 -2.59
N CYS A 216 9.79 9.42 -3.13
CA CYS A 216 9.99 9.51 -4.58
C CYS A 216 11.47 9.65 -4.93
N GLY A 217 11.90 8.88 -5.92
CA GLY A 217 13.28 8.96 -6.43
C GLY A 217 13.55 10.29 -7.15
N THR A 218 14.76 10.83 -6.98
CA THR A 218 15.14 12.12 -7.58
C THR A 218 15.24 12.09 -9.11
N GLU A 219 15.33 10.89 -9.71
CA GLU A 219 15.37 10.65 -11.16
C GLU A 219 14.01 10.19 -11.70
N ASP A 220 12.97 10.17 -10.86
CA ASP A 220 11.62 9.77 -11.23
C ASP A 220 10.91 10.91 -11.98
N PHE A 221 10.18 10.57 -13.05
CA PHE A 221 9.42 11.57 -13.79
C PHE A 221 8.26 12.19 -12.99
N PHE A 222 7.83 11.53 -11.88
CA PHE A 222 6.88 12.10 -10.92
C PHE A 222 7.56 12.88 -9.78
N TYR A 223 8.89 13.02 -9.78
CA TYR A 223 9.59 13.71 -8.69
C TYR A 223 9.02 15.11 -8.44
N LYS A 224 8.88 15.92 -9.48
CA LYS A 224 8.41 17.30 -9.34
C LYS A 224 6.99 17.45 -8.81
N VAL A 225 6.08 16.54 -9.14
CA VAL A 225 4.72 16.60 -8.60
C VAL A 225 4.68 16.13 -7.13
N ASN A 226 5.57 15.21 -6.72
CA ASN A 226 5.72 14.80 -5.31
C ASN A 226 6.40 15.88 -4.47
N GLU A 227 7.43 16.57 -5.01
CA GLU A 227 8.05 17.73 -4.38
C GLU A 227 7.01 18.84 -4.12
N LYS A 228 6.17 19.15 -5.12
CA LYS A 228 5.09 20.12 -4.97
C LYS A 228 4.04 19.69 -3.94
N LEU A 229 3.71 18.40 -3.86
CA LEU A 229 2.82 17.87 -2.81
C LEU A 229 3.43 18.10 -1.44
N HIS A 230 4.72 17.79 -1.24
CA HIS A 230 5.45 18.05 0.00
C HIS A 230 5.38 19.54 0.40
N GLU A 231 5.69 20.45 -0.53
CA GLU A 231 5.61 21.90 -0.28
C GLU A 231 4.19 22.34 0.16
N GLN A 232 3.14 21.80 -0.49
CA GLN A 232 1.76 22.11 -0.15
C GLN A 232 1.35 21.56 1.22
N LEU A 233 1.84 20.41 1.63
CA LEU A 233 1.62 19.86 2.96
C LEU A 233 2.32 20.70 4.03
N LEU A 234 3.57 21.14 3.79
CA LEU A 234 4.28 22.06 4.67
C LEU A 234 3.54 23.39 4.81
N TYR A 235 3.12 23.99 3.71
CA TYR A 235 2.37 25.25 3.71
C TYR A 235 1.09 25.18 4.55
N ARG A 236 0.44 23.99 4.56
CA ARG A 236 -0.80 23.73 5.32
C ARG A 236 -0.55 23.26 6.76
N ASN A 237 0.71 23.17 7.21
CA ASN A 237 1.11 22.61 8.50
C ASN A 237 0.58 21.17 8.72
N ILE A 238 0.54 20.34 7.67
CA ILE A 238 0.18 18.92 7.75
C ILE A 238 1.45 18.11 8.00
N PRO A 239 1.59 17.46 9.18
CA PRO A 239 2.74 16.62 9.48
C PRO A 239 2.81 15.42 8.54
N HIS A 240 4.00 15.14 7.99
CA HIS A 240 4.25 14.00 7.11
C HIS A 240 5.74 13.68 7.03
N ASP A 241 6.07 12.42 6.75
CA ASP A 241 7.41 12.03 6.37
C ASP A 241 7.59 12.18 4.86
N TYR A 242 8.68 12.83 4.44
CA TYR A 242 9.04 12.97 3.04
C TYR A 242 10.46 12.44 2.79
N LEU A 243 10.58 11.41 1.95
CA LEU A 243 11.84 10.77 1.63
C LEU A 243 12.16 10.92 0.14
N THR A 244 13.39 11.35 -0.14
CA THR A 244 13.92 11.37 -1.49
C THR A 244 15.30 10.72 -1.51
N ARG A 245 15.57 9.93 -2.55
CA ARG A 245 16.83 9.23 -2.74
C ARG A 245 17.16 9.15 -4.23
N PRO A 246 18.43 8.98 -4.63
CA PRO A 246 18.78 8.63 -6.00
C PRO A 246 18.00 7.40 -6.47
N GLY A 247 17.48 7.44 -7.69
CA GLY A 247 16.72 6.39 -8.33
C GLY A 247 15.50 6.89 -9.10
N GLY A 248 15.01 6.09 -10.01
CA GLY A 248 13.92 6.43 -10.94
C GLY A 248 12.67 5.58 -10.72
N HIS A 249 11.75 5.65 -11.67
CA HIS A 249 10.45 4.99 -11.65
C HIS A 249 10.57 3.48 -11.94
N ASN A 250 11.09 2.69 -11.00
CA ASN A 250 11.41 1.29 -11.21
C ASN A 250 11.34 0.43 -9.95
N TRP A 251 11.27 -0.88 -10.13
CA TRP A 251 11.15 -1.85 -9.05
C TRP A 251 12.32 -1.87 -8.05
N PRO A 252 13.59 -1.71 -8.44
CA PRO A 252 14.70 -1.58 -7.47
C PRO A 252 14.47 -0.43 -6.46
N TYR A 253 13.97 0.71 -6.92
CA TYR A 253 13.61 1.82 -6.04
C TYR A 253 12.46 1.45 -5.10
N TRP A 254 11.37 0.91 -5.63
CA TRP A 254 10.17 0.57 -4.85
C TRP A 254 10.39 -0.56 -3.86
N TYR A 255 11.25 -1.53 -4.19
CA TYR A 255 11.66 -2.59 -3.27
C TYR A 255 12.38 -2.03 -2.03
N ASN A 256 13.20 -1.00 -2.20
CA ASN A 256 13.80 -0.28 -1.08
C ASN A 256 12.77 0.58 -0.34
N ALA A 257 11.95 1.34 -1.06
CA ALA A 257 10.97 2.26 -0.51
C ALA A 257 9.92 1.56 0.36
N ILE A 258 9.44 0.36 -0.02
CA ILE A 258 8.43 -0.37 0.74
C ILE A 258 8.86 -0.68 2.17
N GLN A 259 10.16 -0.87 2.43
CA GLN A 259 10.68 -1.12 3.78
C GLN A 259 10.41 0.08 4.71
N TYR A 260 10.61 1.30 4.22
CA TYR A 260 10.33 2.53 4.98
C TYR A 260 8.83 2.74 5.18
N GLN A 261 8.02 2.42 4.16
CA GLN A 261 6.56 2.50 4.25
C GLN A 261 6.02 1.59 5.35
N LEU A 262 6.43 0.32 5.37
CA LEU A 262 5.96 -0.65 6.35
C LEU A 262 6.48 -0.36 7.76
N LEU A 263 7.73 0.12 7.90
CA LEU A 263 8.26 0.60 9.18
C LEU A 263 7.45 1.79 9.72
N PHE A 264 7.15 2.78 8.88
CA PHE A 264 6.34 3.93 9.24
C PHE A 264 4.96 3.52 9.74
N MET A 265 4.28 2.63 9.00
CA MET A 265 2.95 2.13 9.36
C MET A 265 2.99 1.31 10.65
N ASN A 266 4.00 0.47 10.84
CA ASN A 266 4.19 -0.26 12.11
C ASN A 266 4.36 0.70 13.30
N ASN A 267 5.15 1.75 13.14
CA ASN A 267 5.33 2.77 14.18
C ASN A 267 4.01 3.50 14.49
N TYR A 268 3.19 3.77 13.47
CA TYR A 268 1.87 4.35 13.67
C TYR A 268 0.95 3.39 14.46
N PHE A 269 0.85 2.13 14.05
CA PHE A 269 -0.01 1.13 14.70
C PHE A 269 0.40 0.85 16.17
N THR A 270 1.69 0.93 16.48
CA THR A 270 2.18 0.70 17.85
C THR A 270 1.97 1.90 18.77
N ARG A 271 1.95 3.12 18.24
CA ARG A 271 1.66 4.35 19.02
C ARG A 271 0.16 4.57 19.24
N ALA A 272 -0.68 4.03 18.36
CA ALA A 272 -2.14 4.18 18.43
C ALA A 272 -2.82 3.22 19.41
N LYS A 273 -2.03 2.29 20.00
CA LYS A 273 -2.46 1.40 21.10
C LYS A 273 -2.43 2.16 22.42
#